data_3de32aca19f58412dfeec62df3abf9bf
#
_entry.id   3de32aca19f58412dfeec62df3abf9bf
#
_cell.length_a   1.000
_cell.length_b   1.000
_cell.length_c   1.000
_cell.angle_alpha   90.00
_cell.angle_beta   90.00
_cell.angle_gamma   90.00
#
_symmetry.space_group_name_H-M   'P 1'
#
loop_
_entity.id
_entity.type
_entity.pdbx_description
1 polymer ?
#
loop_
_entity_poly.entity_id
_entity_poly.type
_entity_poly.pdbx_seq_one_letter_code
_entity_poly.pdbx_strand_id
1 'polypeptide(L)'
;MDRGYESYNLMAHFQEKGWFYVIRIREGKQSMYSSFNLPNTECFEQTFSLTLSRKQTKQFKKLYHDFPNNYHFIPHNSTFDFLPETSQKQDPVALYELPFRMVRLEVEEGKYETLVTNTDYSVQELKNLYASR
;
A
#
# COMPACT_ATOMS: atom_id res chain seq x y z
N MET A 1 15.88 5.64 1.62
CA MET A 1 14.83 6.29 0.84
C MET A 1 13.52 5.52 0.94
N ASP A 2 12.45 6.23 1.16
CA ASP A 2 11.15 5.64 1.42
C ASP A 2 10.49 5.16 0.12
N ARG A 3 10.17 3.88 0.04
CA ARG A 3 9.40 3.29 -1.08
C ARG A 3 7.94 3.09 -0.70
N GLY A 4 7.42 3.97 0.14
CA GLY A 4 6.06 3.85 0.61
C GLY A 4 5.92 3.04 1.90
N TYR A 5 7.02 2.63 2.53
CA TYR A 5 6.95 1.85 3.77
C TYR A 5 6.28 2.64 4.89
N GLU A 6 6.47 3.95 4.93
CA GLU A 6 5.78 4.80 5.90
C GLU A 6 4.28 4.75 5.72
N SER A 7 3.82 4.72 4.46
CA SER A 7 2.39 4.62 4.16
C SER A 7 1.83 3.29 4.63
N TYR A 8 2.55 2.19 4.40
CA TYR A 8 2.12 0.88 4.90
C TYR A 8 2.01 0.87 6.42
N ASN A 9 2.99 1.43 7.11
CA ASN A 9 2.98 1.48 8.56
C ASN A 9 1.80 2.30 9.08
N LEU A 10 1.55 3.46 8.46
CA LEU A 10 0.43 4.32 8.83
C LEU A 10 -0.91 3.61 8.61
N MET A 11 -1.09 2.98 7.44
CA MET A 11 -2.30 2.23 7.14
C MET A 11 -2.54 1.12 8.15
N ALA A 12 -1.47 0.40 8.51
CA ALA A 12 -1.54 -0.69 9.49
C ALA A 12 -1.93 -0.18 10.88
N HIS A 13 -1.41 0.97 11.29
CA HIS A 13 -1.78 1.58 12.57
C HIS A 13 -3.27 1.91 12.62
N PHE A 14 -3.81 2.49 11.56
CA PHE A 14 -5.24 2.77 11.48
C PHE A 14 -6.05 1.48 11.50
N GLN A 15 -5.61 0.47 10.75
CA GLN A 15 -6.30 -0.81 10.69
C GLN A 15 -6.36 -1.49 12.06
N GLU A 16 -5.24 -1.47 12.81
CA GLU A 16 -5.20 -2.09 14.14
C GLU A 16 -6.07 -1.36 15.14
N LYS A 17 -6.30 -0.07 14.96
CA LYS A 17 -7.20 0.72 15.79
C LYS A 17 -8.66 0.62 15.37
N GLY A 18 -8.95 -0.06 14.26
CA GLY A 18 -10.29 -0.12 13.70
C GLY A 18 -10.77 1.20 13.11
N TRP A 19 -9.84 2.08 12.72
CA TRP A 19 -10.16 3.39 12.18
C TRP A 19 -10.21 3.34 10.65
N PHE A 20 -11.09 4.12 10.06
CA PHE A 20 -11.13 4.33 8.62
C PHE A 20 -10.12 5.39 8.22
N TYR A 21 -9.60 5.26 6.99
CA TYR A 21 -8.65 6.24 6.45
C TYR A 21 -8.87 6.46 4.96
N VAL A 22 -8.50 7.65 4.50
CA VAL A 22 -8.32 8.00 3.09
C VAL A 22 -7.00 8.75 3.02
N ILE A 23 -6.01 8.17 2.39
CA ILE A 23 -4.65 8.70 2.35
C ILE A 23 -4.23 8.94 0.91
N ARG A 24 -3.77 10.14 0.61
CA ARG A 24 -3.17 10.45 -0.69
C ARG A 24 -1.76 9.89 -0.72
N ILE A 25 -1.40 9.22 -1.82
CA ILE A 25 -0.06 8.68 -2.01
C ILE A 25 0.59 9.30 -3.25
N ARG A 26 1.92 9.29 -3.27
CA ARG A 26 2.69 9.78 -4.40
C ARG A 26 2.72 8.74 -5.52
N GLU A 27 2.84 9.22 -6.76
CA GLU A 27 2.92 8.38 -7.96
C GLU A 27 4.32 8.37 -8.55
N GLY A 28 5.34 8.63 -7.90
CA GLY A 28 6.69 8.61 -8.46
C GLY A 28 7.35 7.26 -8.37
N LYS A 29 8.55 7.16 -8.95
CA LYS A 29 9.45 6.03 -8.72
C LYS A 29 9.78 6.00 -7.23
N GLN A 30 9.97 4.84 -6.66
CA GLN A 30 10.26 4.66 -5.24
C GLN A 30 9.11 5.06 -4.31
N SER A 31 7.90 5.16 -4.83
CA SER A 31 6.71 5.35 -4.03
C SER A 31 5.96 4.03 -3.88
N MET A 32 5.00 3.99 -2.97
CA MET A 32 4.11 2.85 -2.82
C MET A 32 3.44 2.50 -4.16
N TYR A 33 3.03 3.52 -4.91
CA TYR A 33 2.38 3.39 -6.21
C TYR A 33 3.22 2.55 -7.18
N SER A 34 4.53 2.76 -7.20
CA SER A 34 5.43 2.09 -8.13
C SER A 34 5.66 0.61 -7.82
N SER A 35 5.23 0.15 -6.65
CA SER A 35 5.41 -1.24 -6.22
C SER A 35 4.40 -2.20 -6.84
N PHE A 36 3.35 -1.68 -7.47
CA PHE A 36 2.24 -2.49 -7.95
C PHE A 36 2.16 -2.52 -9.47
N ASN A 37 1.56 -3.59 -9.99
CA ASN A 37 1.12 -3.65 -11.37
C ASN A 37 -0.26 -3.02 -11.44
N LEU A 38 -0.35 -1.82 -12.00
CA LEU A 38 -1.57 -1.03 -12.03
C LEU A 38 -2.10 -0.91 -13.45
N PRO A 39 -3.42 -0.69 -13.64
CA PRO A 39 -3.98 -0.45 -14.95
C PRO A 39 -3.32 0.75 -15.63
N ASN A 40 -3.12 0.68 -16.93
CA ASN A 40 -2.56 1.79 -17.70
C ASN A 40 -3.68 2.71 -18.16
N THR A 41 -4.39 3.30 -17.21
CA THR A 41 -5.52 4.20 -17.44
C THR A 41 -5.37 5.41 -16.53
N GLU A 42 -5.97 6.53 -16.94
CA GLU A 42 -5.90 7.76 -16.14
C GLU A 42 -6.64 7.60 -14.81
N CYS A 43 -7.76 6.92 -14.82
CA CYS A 43 -8.54 6.64 -13.62
C CYS A 43 -8.69 5.14 -13.44
N PHE A 44 -8.62 4.67 -12.21
CA PHE A 44 -8.87 3.27 -11.90
C PHE A 44 -9.28 3.11 -10.44
N GLU A 45 -9.84 1.95 -10.15
CA GLU A 45 -10.17 1.52 -8.80
C GLU A 45 -9.80 0.05 -8.70
N GLN A 46 -8.96 -0.30 -7.74
CA GLN A 46 -8.49 -1.67 -7.57
C GLN A 46 -8.37 -2.02 -6.11
N THR A 47 -8.89 -3.19 -5.74
CA THR A 47 -8.82 -3.71 -4.38
C THR A 47 -7.61 -4.64 -4.28
N PHE A 48 -6.87 -4.50 -3.19
CA PHE A 48 -5.69 -5.31 -2.90
C PHE A 48 -5.89 -6.10 -1.61
N SER A 49 -5.39 -7.33 -1.62
CA SER A 49 -5.21 -8.13 -0.41
C SER A 49 -3.72 -8.39 -0.28
N LEU A 50 -3.02 -7.44 0.33
CA LEU A 50 -1.57 -7.43 0.35
C LEU A 50 -1.06 -8.15 1.59
N THR A 51 -0.08 -9.03 1.40
CA THR A 51 0.64 -9.68 2.49
C THR A 51 2.03 -9.07 2.58
N LEU A 52 2.33 -8.48 3.74
CA LEU A 52 3.64 -7.90 4.03
C LEU A 52 4.48 -8.89 4.82
N SER A 53 5.76 -9.00 4.49
CA SER A 53 6.66 -9.93 5.15
C SER A 53 8.10 -9.43 5.08
N ARG A 54 8.89 -9.82 6.08
CA ARG A 54 10.33 -9.59 6.08
C ARG A 54 11.11 -10.83 5.62
N LYS A 55 10.42 -11.87 5.16
CA LYS A 55 11.06 -13.11 4.71
C LYS A 55 11.88 -12.91 3.44
N GLN A 56 13.04 -13.54 3.38
CA GLN A 56 13.94 -13.46 2.24
C GLN A 56 14.30 -14.84 1.66
N THR A 57 13.51 -15.86 1.93
CA THR A 57 13.71 -17.17 1.33
C THR A 57 13.48 -17.10 -0.18
N LYS A 58 14.05 -18.06 -0.93
CA LYS A 58 13.85 -18.12 -2.38
C LYS A 58 12.37 -18.15 -2.75
N GLN A 59 11.60 -18.89 -1.97
CA GLN A 59 10.16 -19.02 -2.18
C GLN A 59 9.46 -17.67 -2.06
N PHE A 60 9.75 -16.90 -1.01
CA PHE A 60 9.15 -15.60 -0.82
C PHE A 60 9.65 -14.56 -1.81
N LYS A 61 10.94 -14.58 -2.16
CA LYS A 61 11.47 -13.69 -3.19
C LYS A 61 10.76 -13.89 -4.52
N LYS A 62 10.43 -15.14 -4.85
CA LYS A 62 9.66 -15.45 -6.05
C LYS A 62 8.24 -14.88 -5.94
N LEU A 63 7.59 -14.99 -4.78
CA LEU A 63 6.26 -14.42 -4.58
C LEU A 63 6.26 -12.90 -4.76
N TYR A 64 7.25 -12.20 -4.22
CA TYR A 64 7.36 -10.75 -4.39
C TYR A 64 7.54 -10.35 -5.85
N HIS A 65 8.30 -11.14 -6.59
CA HIS A 65 8.55 -10.87 -8.01
C HIS A 65 7.35 -11.20 -8.88
N ASP A 66 6.73 -12.37 -8.66
CA ASP A 66 5.66 -12.88 -9.53
C ASP A 66 4.29 -12.28 -9.19
N PHE A 67 4.08 -11.91 -7.93
CA PHE A 67 2.78 -11.42 -7.44
C PHE A 67 2.95 -10.11 -6.64
N PRO A 68 3.43 -9.04 -7.29
CA PRO A 68 3.70 -7.78 -6.57
C PRO A 68 2.45 -7.12 -6.01
N ASN A 69 1.26 -7.46 -6.52
CA ASN A 69 0.01 -6.93 -6.00
C ASN A 69 -0.50 -7.69 -4.76
N ASN A 70 0.13 -8.82 -4.42
CA ASN A 70 -0.31 -9.66 -3.32
C ASN A 70 0.74 -9.81 -2.22
N TYR A 71 2.02 -9.66 -2.56
CA TYR A 71 3.12 -9.85 -1.62
C TYR A 71 4.12 -8.72 -1.72
N HIS A 72 4.49 -8.16 -0.59
CA HIS A 72 5.45 -7.06 -0.57
C HIS A 72 6.46 -7.27 0.55
N PHE A 73 7.74 -7.10 0.21
CA PHE A 73 8.86 -7.25 1.14
C PHE A 73 9.04 -5.99 1.97
N ILE A 74 9.18 -6.16 3.28
CA ILE A 74 9.55 -5.08 4.21
C ILE A 74 10.99 -5.33 4.67
N PRO A 75 11.95 -4.47 4.28
CA PRO A 75 13.33 -4.65 4.73
C PRO A 75 13.46 -4.65 6.25
N HIS A 76 14.43 -5.40 6.76
CA HIS A 76 14.61 -5.55 8.20
C HIS A 76 14.91 -4.24 8.93
N ASN A 77 15.45 -3.25 8.22
CA ASN A 77 15.78 -1.94 8.78
C ASN A 77 14.69 -0.87 8.53
N SER A 78 13.59 -1.24 7.91
CA SER A 78 12.47 -0.31 7.70
C SER A 78 11.51 -0.40 8.87
N THR A 79 10.93 0.74 9.23
CA THR A 79 9.94 0.80 10.30
C THR A 79 8.63 0.19 9.85
N PHE A 80 8.26 -0.91 10.48
CA PHE A 80 6.92 -1.46 10.36
C PHE A 80 6.59 -2.15 11.68
N ASP A 81 5.69 -1.52 12.45
CA ASP A 81 5.52 -1.84 13.88
C ASP A 81 4.79 -3.16 14.13
N PHE A 82 4.16 -3.73 13.12
CA PHE A 82 3.36 -4.97 13.25
C PHE A 82 4.06 -6.20 12.69
N LEU A 83 5.32 -6.06 12.29
CA LEU A 83 6.21 -7.18 11.98
C LEU A 83 7.46 -7.05 12.83
N PRO A 84 7.81 -8.09 13.59
CA PRO A 84 9.00 -8.03 14.44
C PRO A 84 10.26 -7.72 13.64
N GLU A 85 11.10 -6.86 14.19
CA GLU A 85 12.43 -6.64 13.63
C GLU A 85 13.26 -7.90 13.85
N THR A 86 13.98 -8.30 12.81
CA THR A 86 14.84 -9.47 12.88
C THR A 86 16.21 -9.11 12.33
N SER A 87 17.23 -9.85 12.77
CA SER A 87 18.54 -9.71 12.14
C SER A 87 18.48 -10.30 10.72
N GLN A 88 19.45 -9.91 9.89
CA GLN A 88 19.53 -10.46 8.53
C GLN A 88 19.70 -11.97 8.51
N LYS A 89 20.19 -12.55 9.63
CA LYS A 89 20.45 -13.99 9.72
C LYS A 89 19.22 -14.80 10.13
N GLN A 90 18.19 -14.13 10.62
CA GLN A 90 16.97 -14.82 11.04
C GLN A 90 15.98 -14.87 9.88
N ASP A 91 15.29 -16.00 9.77
CA ASP A 91 14.16 -16.12 8.84
C ASP A 91 12.88 -15.76 9.60
N PRO A 92 12.35 -14.55 9.41
CA PRO A 92 11.12 -14.15 10.10
C PRO A 92 9.95 -14.98 9.61
N VAL A 93 9.07 -15.37 10.52
CA VAL A 93 7.90 -16.17 10.19
C VAL A 93 6.62 -15.36 10.16
N ALA A 94 6.63 -14.16 10.72
CA ALA A 94 5.44 -13.33 10.80
C ALA A 94 5.05 -12.75 9.45
N LEU A 95 3.75 -12.75 9.18
CA LEU A 95 3.14 -12.13 8.01
C LEU A 95 2.11 -11.12 8.51
N TYR A 96 1.92 -10.05 7.76
CA TYR A 96 0.90 -9.06 8.07
C TYR A 96 0.00 -8.85 6.86
N GLU A 97 -1.30 -9.01 7.05
CA GLU A 97 -2.27 -8.83 5.97
C GLU A 97 -2.84 -7.42 6.01
N LEU A 98 -2.75 -6.73 4.88
CA LEU A 98 -3.19 -5.34 4.72
C LEU A 98 -4.13 -5.25 3.53
N PRO A 99 -5.43 -5.44 3.73
CA PRO A 99 -6.40 -5.21 2.66
C PRO A 99 -6.68 -3.71 2.52
N PHE A 100 -6.74 -3.24 1.29
CA PHE A 100 -7.08 -1.85 1.01
C PHE A 100 -7.51 -1.69 -0.45
N ARG A 101 -8.01 -0.53 -0.77
CA ARG A 101 -8.40 -0.17 -2.13
C ARG A 101 -7.58 1.03 -2.56
N MET A 102 -7.07 0.99 -3.79
CA MET A 102 -6.37 2.11 -4.41
C MET A 102 -7.26 2.71 -5.49
N VAL A 103 -7.43 4.02 -5.46
CA VAL A 103 -8.28 4.74 -6.40
C VAL A 103 -7.49 5.90 -6.99
N ARG A 104 -7.39 5.94 -8.32
CA ARG A 104 -6.85 7.13 -9.01
C ARG A 104 -8.01 7.84 -9.66
N LEU A 105 -8.19 9.10 -9.31
CA LEU A 105 -9.35 9.87 -9.76
C LEU A 105 -8.95 11.28 -10.18
N GLU A 106 -9.78 11.86 -11.03
CA GLU A 106 -9.60 13.24 -11.47
C GLU A 106 -10.27 14.17 -10.46
N VAL A 107 -9.48 15.03 -9.81
CA VAL A 107 -9.97 15.96 -8.80
C VAL A 107 -10.33 17.32 -9.38
N GLU A 108 -9.63 17.72 -10.44
CA GLU A 108 -9.92 18.89 -11.27
C GLU A 108 -9.56 18.52 -12.70
N GLU A 109 -10.03 19.29 -13.67
CA GLU A 109 -9.74 19.03 -15.07
C GLU A 109 -8.23 18.89 -15.30
N GLY A 110 -7.81 17.72 -15.76
CA GLY A 110 -6.41 17.42 -16.03
C GLY A 110 -5.56 17.14 -14.82
N LYS A 111 -6.12 17.13 -13.59
CA LYS A 111 -5.39 16.85 -12.36
C LYS A 111 -5.89 15.58 -11.72
N TYR A 112 -4.98 14.67 -11.44
CA TYR A 112 -5.28 13.34 -10.89
C TYR A 112 -4.62 13.17 -9.53
N GLU A 113 -5.30 12.45 -8.65
CA GLU A 113 -4.76 12.07 -7.35
C GLU A 113 -4.96 10.59 -7.13
N THR A 114 -4.03 9.97 -6.42
CA THR A 114 -4.11 8.56 -6.06
C THR A 114 -4.30 8.43 -4.56
N LEU A 115 -5.33 7.69 -4.18
CA LEU A 115 -5.72 7.50 -2.80
C LEU A 115 -5.66 6.02 -2.44
N VAL A 116 -5.32 5.72 -1.18
CA VAL A 116 -5.53 4.39 -0.60
C VAL A 116 -6.52 4.53 0.55
N THR A 117 -7.42 3.56 0.67
CA THR A 117 -8.50 3.64 1.66
C THR A 117 -8.96 2.25 2.08
N ASN A 118 -9.41 2.14 3.32
CA ASN A 118 -10.10 0.95 3.83
C ASN A 118 -11.61 1.19 3.98
N THR A 119 -12.12 2.31 3.44
CA THR A 119 -13.54 2.61 3.44
C THR A 119 -14.23 1.94 2.25
N ASP A 120 -15.55 1.91 2.28
CA ASP A 120 -16.38 1.50 1.15
C ASP A 120 -16.94 2.70 0.36
N TYR A 121 -16.34 3.87 0.53
CA TYR A 121 -16.76 5.07 -0.19
C TYR A 121 -16.66 4.85 -1.70
N SER A 122 -17.68 5.33 -2.42
CA SER A 122 -17.64 5.34 -3.88
C SER A 122 -16.59 6.30 -4.39
N VAL A 123 -16.20 6.16 -5.65
CA VAL A 123 -15.28 7.10 -6.29
C VAL A 123 -15.82 8.53 -6.20
N GLN A 124 -17.13 8.71 -6.39
CA GLN A 124 -17.74 10.03 -6.31
C GLN A 124 -17.67 10.60 -4.90
N GLU A 125 -17.89 9.77 -3.88
CA GLU A 125 -17.75 10.22 -2.48
C GLU A 125 -16.31 10.63 -2.17
N LEU A 126 -15.33 9.86 -2.64
CA LEU A 126 -13.90 10.21 -2.47
C LEU A 126 -13.59 11.52 -3.18
N LYS A 127 -14.10 11.71 -4.40
CA LYS A 127 -13.90 12.93 -5.16
C LYS A 127 -14.49 14.14 -4.40
N ASN A 128 -15.67 13.98 -3.83
CA ASN A 128 -16.32 15.05 -3.07
C ASN A 128 -15.50 15.45 -1.84
N LEU A 129 -14.87 14.50 -1.17
CA LEU A 129 -13.97 14.80 -0.05
C LEU A 129 -12.83 15.71 -0.46
N TYR A 130 -12.28 15.53 -1.67
CA TYR A 130 -11.18 16.35 -2.17
C TYR A 130 -11.65 17.67 -2.76
N ALA A 131 -12.81 17.70 -3.37
CA ALA A 131 -13.36 18.93 -3.96
C ALA A 131 -13.79 19.96 -2.92
N SER A 132 -14.06 19.54 -1.69
CA SER A 132 -14.50 20.43 -0.61
C SER A 132 -13.35 21.08 0.16
N ARG A 133 -12.12 20.85 -0.24
CA ARG A 133 -10.95 21.44 0.41
C ARG A 133 -10.62 22.83 -0.10
#